data_45ad56699086ba8d163c63b9cbe66667
#
_entry.id   45ad56699086ba8d163c63b9cbe66667
#
_cell.length_a   1.000
_cell.length_b   1.000
_cell.length_c   1.000
_cell.angle_alpha   90.00
_cell.angle_beta   90.00
_cell.angle_gamma   90.00
#
_symmetry.space_group_name_H-M   'P 1'
#
loop_
_entity.id
_entity.type
_entity.pdbx_description
1 polymer ?
#
loop_
_entity_poly.entity_id
_entity_poly.type
_entity_poly.pdbx_seq_one_letter_code
_entity_poly.pdbx_strand_id
1 'polypeptide(L)' 'MVGRNIERLRKARGYKQKDFIAKMQVMGCDINPTSYSKLEGQVRSAIDMEIFVISKILDVRMEELFEEV' A
#
# COMPACT_ATOMS: atom_id res chain seq x y z
N MET A 1 0.74 -2.77 -11.90
CA MET A 1 2.03 -2.33 -11.39
C MET A 1 1.94 -2.22 -9.88
N VAL A 2 2.71 -1.35 -9.25
CA VAL A 2 2.79 -1.30 -7.78
C VAL A 2 1.43 -1.08 -7.13
N GLY A 3 0.67 -0.08 -7.58
CA GLY A 3 -0.63 0.20 -6.99
C GLY A 3 -1.60 -0.97 -7.10
N ARG A 4 -1.62 -1.65 -8.23
CA ARG A 4 -2.45 -2.83 -8.41
C ARG A 4 -2.04 -3.96 -7.50
N ASN A 5 -0.72 -4.17 -7.35
CA ASN A 5 -0.21 -5.21 -6.47
C ASN A 5 -0.58 -4.91 -5.02
N ILE A 6 -0.48 -3.65 -4.61
CA ILE A 6 -0.86 -3.23 -3.26
C ILE A 6 -2.34 -3.54 -3.03
N GLU A 7 -3.20 -3.16 -3.95
CA GLU A 7 -4.63 -3.40 -3.83
C GLU A 7 -4.92 -4.90 -3.73
N ARG A 8 -4.32 -5.69 -4.61
CA ARG A 8 -4.51 -7.13 -4.63
C ARG A 8 -4.10 -7.78 -3.33
N LEU A 9 -2.91 -7.42 -2.84
CA LEU A 9 -2.39 -8.00 -1.61
C LEU A 9 -3.18 -7.53 -0.39
N ARG A 10 -3.61 -6.26 -0.38
CA ARG A 10 -4.44 -5.74 0.71
C ARG A 10 -5.75 -6.52 0.81
N LYS A 11 -6.42 -6.71 -0.33
CA LYS A 11 -7.68 -7.45 -0.36
C LYS A 11 -7.48 -8.91 0.02
N ALA A 12 -6.39 -9.52 -0.44
CA ALA A 12 -6.08 -10.91 -0.12
C ALA A 12 -5.89 -11.11 1.39
N ARG A 13 -5.45 -10.08 2.09
CA ARG A 13 -5.27 -10.15 3.54
C ARG A 13 -6.48 -9.64 4.33
N GLY A 14 -7.56 -9.27 3.62
CA GLY A 14 -8.81 -8.90 4.25
C GLY A 14 -8.85 -7.48 4.80
N TYR A 15 -7.90 -6.62 4.44
CA TYR A 15 -7.91 -5.24 4.89
C TYR A 15 -8.83 -4.38 4.04
N LYS A 16 -9.69 -3.60 4.68
CA LYS A 16 -10.38 -2.49 4.03
C LYS A 16 -9.41 -1.33 3.88
N GLN A 17 -9.64 -0.45 2.89
CA GLN A 17 -8.75 0.69 2.68
C GLN A 17 -8.57 1.52 3.94
N LYS A 18 -9.65 1.85 4.63
CA LYS A 18 -9.56 2.72 5.82
C LYS A 18 -8.73 2.09 6.93
N ASP A 19 -8.84 0.77 7.09
CA ASP A 19 -8.10 0.06 8.13
C ASP A 19 -6.61 0.00 7.77
N PHE A 20 -6.33 -0.19 6.49
CA PHE A 20 -4.96 -0.22 6.01
C PHE A 20 -4.27 1.13 6.16
N ILE A 21 -4.99 2.20 5.81
CA ILE A 21 -4.50 3.57 5.97
C ILE A 21 -4.20 3.85 7.45
N ALA A 22 -5.09 3.45 8.34
CA ALA A 22 -4.89 3.64 9.79
C ALA A 22 -3.61 2.94 10.25
N LYS A 23 -3.34 1.74 9.75
CA LYS A 23 -2.10 1.02 10.09
C LYS A 23 -0.87 1.77 9.57
N MET A 24 -0.95 2.32 8.37
CA MET A 24 0.15 3.11 7.82
C MET A 24 0.44 4.32 8.69
N GLN A 25 -0.61 5.01 9.14
CA GLN A 25 -0.47 6.19 9.99
C GLN A 25 0.18 5.84 11.33
N VAL A 26 -0.22 4.73 11.93
CA VAL A 26 0.35 4.26 13.18
C VAL A 26 1.85 3.98 13.02
N MET A 27 2.27 3.55 11.85
CA MET A 27 3.68 3.28 11.56
C MET A 27 4.46 4.53 11.15
N GLY A 28 3.84 5.70 11.24
CA GLY A 28 4.51 6.97 10.96
C GLY A 28 4.39 7.45 9.52
N CYS A 29 3.59 6.79 8.71
CA CYS A 29 3.38 7.21 7.33
C CYS A 29 2.11 8.07 7.27
N ASP A 30 2.29 9.38 7.16
CA ASP A 30 1.19 10.34 7.17
C ASP A 30 0.55 10.41 5.78
N ILE A 31 -0.39 9.52 5.54
CA ILE A 31 -1.10 9.44 4.27
C ILE A 31 -2.60 9.60 4.53
N ASN A 32 -3.30 10.30 3.63
CA ASN A 32 -4.74 10.48 3.74
C ASN A 32 -5.46 9.56 2.75
N PRO A 33 -6.78 9.34 2.93
CA PRO A 33 -7.53 8.43 2.07
C PRO A 33 -7.49 8.80 0.58
N THR A 34 -7.54 10.10 0.27
CA THR A 34 -7.50 10.54 -1.13
C THR A 34 -6.17 10.17 -1.78
N SER A 35 -5.07 10.45 -1.08
CA SER A 35 -3.72 10.12 -1.58
C SER A 35 -3.54 8.61 -1.73
N TYR A 36 -4.03 7.85 -0.75
CA TYR A 36 -3.93 6.40 -0.81
C TYR A 36 -4.73 5.81 -1.98
N SER A 37 -5.95 6.32 -2.21
CA SER A 37 -6.76 5.87 -3.34
C SER A 37 -6.08 6.14 -4.67
N LYS A 38 -5.41 7.28 -4.80
CA LYS A 38 -4.63 7.59 -6.00
C LYS A 38 -3.47 6.63 -6.18
N LEU A 39 -2.86 6.19 -5.08
CA LEU A 39 -1.77 5.23 -5.12
C LEU A 39 -2.26 3.88 -5.68
N GLU A 40 -3.34 3.33 -5.14
CA GLU A 40 -3.88 2.07 -5.62
C GLU A 40 -4.40 2.18 -7.05
N GLY A 41 -4.96 3.33 -7.40
CA GLY A 41 -5.46 3.59 -8.75
C GLY A 41 -4.37 3.92 -9.76
N GLN A 42 -3.13 3.94 -9.31
CA GLN A 42 -1.97 4.22 -10.17
C GLN A 42 -1.99 5.61 -10.78
N VAL A 43 -2.70 6.55 -10.14
CA VAL A 43 -2.72 7.95 -10.53
C VAL A 43 -1.46 8.67 -10.07
N ARG A 44 -0.84 8.17 -9.00
CA ARG A 44 0.45 8.67 -8.55
C ARG A 44 1.37 7.51 -8.19
N SER A 45 2.67 7.78 -8.14
CA SER A 45 3.67 6.78 -7.76
C SER A 45 3.80 6.71 -6.25
N ALA A 46 4.15 5.52 -5.75
CA ALA A 46 4.47 5.35 -4.34
C ALA A 46 5.87 5.91 -4.06
N ILE A 47 6.03 6.50 -2.87
CA ILE A 47 7.34 6.94 -2.41
C ILE A 47 7.97 5.86 -1.54
N ASP A 48 9.28 5.98 -1.31
CA ASP A 48 10.05 4.94 -0.61
C ASP A 48 9.46 4.59 0.74
N MET A 49 9.08 5.59 1.53
CA MET A 49 8.49 5.38 2.85
C MET A 49 7.21 4.56 2.76
N GLU A 50 6.38 4.86 1.77
CA GLU A 50 5.12 4.13 1.56
C GLU A 50 5.39 2.68 1.20
N ILE A 51 6.32 2.44 0.30
CA ILE A 51 6.70 1.08 -0.10
C ILE A 51 7.17 0.28 1.12
N PHE A 52 8.04 0.87 1.92
CA PHE A 52 8.57 0.21 3.11
C PHE A 52 7.45 -0.16 4.09
N VAL A 53 6.62 0.82 4.45
CA VAL A 53 5.54 0.63 5.42
C VAL A 53 4.51 -0.39 4.91
N ILE A 54 4.13 -0.28 3.66
CA ILE A 54 3.15 -1.20 3.06
C ILE A 54 3.67 -2.63 3.06
N SER A 55 4.95 -2.82 2.71
CA SER A 55 5.53 -4.16 2.72
C SER A 55 5.53 -4.76 4.12
N LYS A 56 5.76 -3.94 5.14
CA LYS A 56 5.74 -4.42 6.53
C LYS A 56 4.33 -4.82 6.96
N ILE A 57 3.33 -4.02 6.63
CA ILE A 57 1.94 -4.33 6.99
C ILE A 57 1.47 -5.60 6.28
N LEU A 58 1.81 -5.74 5.01
CA LEU A 58 1.41 -6.91 4.23
C LEU A 58 2.26 -8.13 4.50
N ASP A 59 3.37 -7.95 5.23
CA ASP A 59 4.31 -9.04 5.53
C ASP A 59 4.83 -9.69 4.25
N VAL A 60 5.27 -8.86 3.31
CA VAL A 60 5.88 -9.29 2.06
C VAL A 60 7.20 -8.55 1.88
N ARG A 61 8.04 -9.07 0.98
CA ARG A 61 9.26 -8.35 0.61
C ARG A 61 8.90 -7.20 -0.30
N MET A 62 9.67 -6.12 -0.26
CA MET A 62 9.41 -4.96 -1.10
C MET A 62 9.37 -5.33 -2.58
N GLU A 63 10.22 -6.27 -3.01
CA GLU A 63 10.26 -6.73 -4.40
C GLU A 63 8.91 -7.28 -4.86
N GLU A 64 8.15 -7.89 -3.95
CA GLU A 64 6.86 -8.48 -4.30
C GLU A 64 5.84 -7.42 -4.72
N LEU A 65 6.03 -6.17 -4.29
CA LEU A 65 5.15 -5.08 -4.69
C LEU A 65 5.37 -4.67 -6.14
N PHE A 66 6.51 -5.04 -6.71
CA PHE A 66 6.88 -4.68 -8.08
C PHE A 66 6.71 -5.84 -9.06
N GLU A 67 6.28 -7.00 -8.60
CA GLU A 67 6.11 -8.16 -9.46
C GLU A 67 4.96 -7.96 -10.44
N GLU A 68 5.14 -8.43 -11.65
CA GLU A 68 4.08 -8.43 -12.63
C GLU A 68 3.20 -9.67 -12.42
N VAL A 69 1.90 -9.48 -12.53
CA VAL A 69 0.92 -10.56 -12.33
C VAL A 69 0.01 -10.66 -13.53
#